data_83b20d80402113550d6eb4fa1dd4f092
#
_entry.id   83b20d80402113550d6eb4fa1dd4f092
#
_cell.length_a   1.000
_cell.length_b   1.000
_cell.length_c   1.000
_cell.angle_alpha   90.00
_cell.angle_beta   90.00
_cell.angle_gamma   90.00
#
_symmetry.space_group_name_H-M   'P 1'
#
loop_
_entity.id
_entity.type
_entity.pdbx_description
1 polymer ?
#
loop_
_entity_poly.entity_id
_entity_poly.type
_entity_poly.pdbx_seq_one_letter_code
_entity_poly.pdbx_strand_id
1 'polypeptide(L)'
;NIEYNRNSDIVIVTPEVTTVTGTSLTVTSSVTGNINQVVKKGFCYSINAQNPTIKDNIVDADENFNATISGLTGNTSYYIRAYVYGNSRYTYSDVLTATTESQSLDEQLKNYVAPAYEDNYIGIAAWNQRSKWNLANVHDPTVMKADDGYYYMYQTDASYGNAHSGNGHFHARRSRDLVNWEYLGATMTETPPTWIKEKLNAYRAEMGLEPIDSPSYGYWAPVARKVATGKYRMYYSIVITNYIKTGKPEVDNNGNFDGSWTERAFIGLMETADPASNIWEDKGFVVCSASDKGKTDYGRVSTSDWNGYFKINAIDPTYIITENGEHWMIYGSWHSGIAALQLNPEDGMPLHTLGNPWDITGENNSGYGKIIATRGNSRWQASEGPEVIYRNGYYYLFLAYGTLAVEYNTRVCRSVNIDGPYVDMDGTPAMGSGELYPILTAPYQFNNSYGWVGISHCGIFEDGEGNWFYTSQGRFPENVGGNEYSNAIMMGHVRSIRWDANGWPLVMPERYGAVPQVPITEEEIAGNWEHLSLTSSTGTQRTSETLTFDAGTHKISSGSWKDASWTFDAASQTITTSAGVVLYLQREVDWEATPRTHTIVYAAQGNKKTYWGKKVQ
;
A
#
# COMPACT_ATOMS: atom_id res chain seq x y z
N ASN A 1 60.05 -17.15 -13.75
CA ASN A 1 59.00 -17.05 -14.78
C ASN A 1 57.99 -18.18 -14.57
N ILE A 2 56.92 -17.91 -13.85
CA ILE A 2 55.76 -18.80 -13.81
C ILE A 2 54.95 -18.40 -15.04
N GLU A 3 55.06 -19.19 -16.11
CA GLU A 3 54.12 -19.09 -17.21
C GLU A 3 52.73 -19.45 -16.65
N TYR A 4 51.88 -18.49 -16.50
CA TYR A 4 50.45 -18.71 -16.27
C TYR A 4 49.92 -19.40 -17.53
N ASN A 5 49.68 -20.69 -17.39
CA ASN A 5 49.11 -21.49 -18.46
C ASN A 5 47.66 -21.09 -18.63
N ARG A 6 47.34 -20.19 -19.58
CA ARG A 6 46.00 -19.71 -19.91
C ARG A 6 45.02 -20.81 -20.33
N ASN A 7 45.50 -22.05 -20.53
CA ASN A 7 44.68 -23.21 -20.88
C ASN A 7 43.98 -23.87 -19.68
N SER A 8 44.06 -23.30 -18.46
CA SER A 8 43.42 -23.86 -17.28
C SER A 8 42.09 -23.17 -16.90
N ASP A 9 41.66 -22.15 -17.63
CA ASP A 9 40.43 -21.45 -17.33
C ASP A 9 39.20 -22.30 -17.66
N ILE A 10 38.22 -22.28 -16.75
CA ILE A 10 36.94 -22.94 -16.95
C ILE A 10 36.15 -22.15 -17.99
N VAL A 11 35.67 -22.85 -19.03
CA VAL A 11 34.82 -22.30 -20.08
C VAL A 11 33.49 -23.03 -20.06
N ILE A 12 32.41 -22.29 -19.98
CA ILE A 12 31.05 -22.83 -19.92
C ILE A 12 30.33 -22.48 -21.21
N VAL A 13 29.75 -23.49 -21.85
CA VAL A 13 28.96 -23.32 -23.07
C VAL A 13 27.66 -22.61 -22.73
N THR A 14 27.22 -21.71 -23.61
CA THR A 14 25.87 -21.08 -23.48
C THR A 14 24.80 -22.17 -23.37
N PRO A 15 23.90 -22.11 -22.39
CA PRO A 15 22.87 -23.14 -22.25
C PRO A 15 21.99 -23.27 -23.48
N GLU A 16 21.48 -24.47 -23.68
CA GLU A 16 20.42 -24.75 -24.67
C GLU A 16 19.19 -25.30 -24.00
N VAL A 17 18.02 -24.95 -24.54
CA VAL A 17 16.74 -25.50 -24.09
C VAL A 17 16.45 -26.77 -24.84
N THR A 18 16.20 -27.85 -24.11
CA THR A 18 15.84 -29.16 -24.68
C THR A 18 14.34 -29.45 -24.62
N THR A 19 13.64 -28.87 -23.63
CA THR A 19 12.19 -29.02 -23.48
C THR A 19 11.59 -27.72 -22.94
N VAL A 20 10.48 -27.30 -23.53
CA VAL A 20 9.72 -26.13 -23.12
C VAL A 20 8.30 -26.56 -22.79
N THR A 21 7.80 -26.10 -21.64
CA THR A 21 6.38 -26.20 -21.28
C THR A 21 5.86 -24.84 -20.84
N GLY A 22 4.58 -24.74 -20.44
CA GLY A 22 4.04 -23.51 -19.89
C GLY A 22 4.59 -23.16 -18.50
N THR A 23 5.21 -24.10 -17.79
CA THR A 23 5.69 -23.91 -16.41
C THR A 23 7.15 -24.30 -16.21
N SER A 24 7.81 -24.81 -17.23
CA SER A 24 9.18 -25.30 -17.09
C SER A 24 10.01 -25.12 -18.34
N LEU A 25 11.33 -25.05 -18.13
CA LEU A 25 12.35 -25.08 -19.15
C LEU A 25 13.39 -26.12 -18.75
N THR A 26 13.63 -27.13 -19.59
CA THR A 26 14.74 -28.05 -19.39
C THR A 26 15.93 -27.55 -20.17
N VAL A 27 17.04 -27.35 -19.47
CA VAL A 27 18.25 -26.73 -20.00
C VAL A 27 19.45 -27.66 -19.84
N THR A 28 20.38 -27.53 -20.75
CA THR A 28 21.65 -28.27 -20.74
C THR A 28 22.82 -27.34 -21.04
N SER A 29 23.99 -27.66 -20.51
CA SER A 29 25.24 -26.99 -20.82
C SER A 29 26.38 -27.97 -20.77
N SER A 30 27.58 -27.46 -20.96
CA SER A 30 28.80 -28.23 -20.77
C SER A 30 29.92 -27.31 -20.29
N VAL A 31 30.92 -27.89 -19.65
CA VAL A 31 32.08 -27.19 -19.14
C VAL A 31 33.35 -27.85 -19.63
N THR A 32 34.31 -27.01 -20.02
CA THR A 32 35.66 -27.45 -20.44
C THR A 32 36.72 -26.68 -19.65
N GLY A 33 37.97 -27.07 -19.80
CA GLY A 33 39.08 -26.51 -19.04
C GLY A 33 39.43 -27.38 -17.84
N ASN A 34 39.84 -26.78 -16.73
CA ASN A 34 40.24 -27.52 -15.54
C ASN A 34 39.03 -28.00 -14.73
N ILE A 35 38.31 -28.99 -15.26
CA ILE A 35 37.08 -29.53 -14.69
C ILE A 35 37.27 -30.22 -13.34
N ASN A 36 38.49 -30.62 -12.99
CA ASN A 36 38.81 -31.23 -11.69
C ASN A 36 38.62 -30.26 -10.51
N GLN A 37 38.55 -28.97 -10.80
CA GLN A 37 38.36 -27.92 -9.80
C GLN A 37 36.87 -27.56 -9.58
N VAL A 38 35.97 -28.14 -10.36
CA VAL A 38 34.54 -27.84 -10.27
C VAL A 38 33.95 -28.52 -9.03
N VAL A 39 33.41 -27.72 -8.12
CA VAL A 39 32.77 -28.17 -6.88
C VAL A 39 31.26 -28.23 -7.02
N LYS A 40 30.67 -27.25 -7.75
CA LYS A 40 29.23 -27.14 -7.95
C LYS A 40 28.92 -26.58 -9.33
N LYS A 41 27.84 -27.05 -9.93
CA LYS A 41 27.35 -26.54 -11.21
C LYS A 41 25.80 -26.45 -11.20
N GLY A 42 25.30 -25.49 -11.94
CA GLY A 42 23.86 -25.23 -12.03
C GLY A 42 23.54 -24.14 -13.02
N PHE A 43 22.32 -23.63 -12.90
CA PHE A 43 21.82 -22.54 -13.71
C PHE A 43 21.23 -21.47 -12.82
N CYS A 44 21.47 -20.21 -13.18
CA CYS A 44 20.78 -19.08 -12.59
C CYS A 44 19.85 -18.44 -13.62
N TYR A 45 18.70 -17.95 -13.17
CA TYR A 45 17.67 -17.44 -14.07
C TYR A 45 16.90 -16.29 -13.45
N SER A 46 16.37 -15.40 -14.30
CA SER A 46 15.59 -14.24 -13.90
C SER A 46 14.75 -13.76 -15.08
N ILE A 47 13.60 -13.18 -14.78
CA ILE A 47 12.81 -12.43 -15.80
C ILE A 47 13.31 -11.00 -15.95
N ASN A 48 14.08 -10.49 -15.00
CA ASN A 48 14.47 -9.08 -14.89
C ASN A 48 15.97 -8.87 -15.16
N ALA A 49 16.80 -9.64 -14.49
CA ALA A 49 18.25 -9.53 -14.63
C ALA A 49 18.69 -10.13 -15.97
N GLN A 50 19.19 -9.29 -16.88
CA GLN A 50 19.67 -9.72 -18.20
C GLN A 50 20.90 -10.62 -18.10
N ASN A 51 21.69 -10.48 -17.04
CA ASN A 51 22.83 -11.32 -16.72
C ASN A 51 22.65 -11.88 -15.31
N PRO A 52 21.76 -12.87 -15.12
CA PRO A 52 21.48 -13.40 -13.79
C PRO A 52 22.74 -14.01 -13.16
N THR A 53 22.81 -13.92 -11.84
CA THR A 53 23.88 -14.50 -11.03
C THR A 53 23.30 -15.44 -10.00
N ILE A 54 24.15 -16.05 -9.19
CA ILE A 54 23.70 -16.90 -8.07
C ILE A 54 22.89 -16.14 -7.02
N LYS A 55 22.85 -14.82 -7.09
CA LYS A 55 21.98 -13.97 -6.22
C LYS A 55 20.54 -13.92 -6.73
N ASP A 56 20.32 -14.32 -7.97
CA ASP A 56 18.98 -14.48 -8.54
C ASP A 56 18.45 -15.88 -8.23
N ASN A 57 17.48 -16.38 -9.00
CA ASN A 57 17.00 -17.75 -8.83
C ASN A 57 18.03 -18.75 -9.33
N ILE A 58 18.17 -19.88 -8.65
CA ILE A 58 19.11 -20.94 -9.02
C ILE A 58 18.44 -22.31 -9.04
N VAL A 59 18.98 -23.19 -9.86
CA VAL A 59 18.69 -24.62 -9.87
C VAL A 59 19.97 -25.40 -10.01
N ASP A 60 20.11 -26.48 -9.23
CA ASP A 60 21.28 -27.36 -9.33
C ASP A 60 21.20 -28.21 -10.58
N ALA A 61 22.32 -28.42 -11.25
CA ALA A 61 22.44 -29.32 -12.38
C ALA A 61 22.78 -30.76 -11.92
N ASP A 62 22.37 -31.72 -12.71
CA ASP A 62 22.79 -33.11 -12.54
C ASP A 62 24.23 -33.34 -13.02
N GLU A 63 24.70 -34.58 -12.94
CA GLU A 63 26.05 -34.93 -13.35
C GLU A 63 26.35 -34.66 -14.83
N ASN A 64 25.31 -34.66 -15.68
CA ASN A 64 25.41 -34.38 -17.11
C ASN A 64 25.20 -32.92 -17.47
N PHE A 65 25.18 -32.05 -16.49
CA PHE A 65 24.91 -30.62 -16.61
C PHE A 65 23.53 -30.31 -17.21
N ASN A 66 22.53 -31.07 -16.81
CA ASN A 66 21.11 -30.83 -17.16
C ASN A 66 20.35 -30.41 -15.94
N ALA A 67 19.34 -29.57 -16.13
CA ALA A 67 18.38 -29.21 -15.10
C ALA A 67 17.03 -28.88 -15.70
N THR A 68 15.97 -29.09 -14.92
CA THR A 68 14.64 -28.58 -15.24
C THR A 68 14.30 -27.45 -14.30
N ILE A 69 14.11 -26.26 -14.85
CA ILE A 69 13.64 -25.09 -14.13
C ILE A 69 12.13 -25.15 -14.10
N SER A 70 11.54 -25.30 -12.92
CA SER A 70 10.10 -25.48 -12.69
C SER A 70 9.46 -24.26 -12.05
N GLY A 71 8.12 -24.26 -11.96
CA GLY A 71 7.38 -23.19 -11.30
C GLY A 71 7.40 -21.86 -12.05
N LEU A 72 7.64 -21.89 -13.35
CA LEU A 72 7.72 -20.72 -14.20
C LEU A 72 6.33 -20.23 -14.64
N THR A 73 6.27 -18.95 -14.99
CA THR A 73 5.07 -18.33 -15.57
C THR A 73 5.01 -18.62 -17.07
N GLY A 74 3.82 -18.90 -17.58
CA GLY A 74 3.60 -19.15 -19.01
C GLY A 74 3.77 -17.90 -19.86
N ASN A 75 4.12 -18.09 -21.15
CA ASN A 75 4.34 -17.03 -22.13
C ASN A 75 5.26 -15.90 -21.60
N THR A 76 6.32 -16.30 -20.90
CA THR A 76 7.26 -15.38 -20.23
C THR A 76 8.68 -15.71 -20.66
N SER A 77 9.46 -14.68 -21.00
CA SER A 77 10.86 -14.81 -21.34
C SER A 77 11.74 -14.77 -20.09
N TYR A 78 12.65 -15.73 -20.01
CA TYR A 78 13.63 -15.87 -18.93
C TYR A 78 15.04 -15.71 -19.48
N TYR A 79 15.88 -14.99 -18.74
CA TYR A 79 17.33 -14.96 -18.95
C TYR A 79 17.97 -16.05 -18.12
N ILE A 80 18.81 -16.87 -18.74
CA ILE A 80 19.40 -18.07 -18.10
C ILE A 80 20.90 -18.10 -18.37
N ARG A 81 21.70 -18.32 -17.34
CA ARG A 81 23.12 -18.62 -17.48
C ARG A 81 23.45 -19.91 -16.75
N ALA A 82 24.32 -20.70 -17.33
CA ALA A 82 24.98 -21.77 -16.62
C ALA A 82 26.07 -21.19 -15.71
N TYR A 83 26.28 -21.78 -14.55
CA TYR A 83 27.39 -21.42 -13.67
C TYR A 83 28.12 -22.66 -13.15
N VAL A 84 29.40 -22.49 -12.83
CA VAL A 84 30.14 -23.42 -12.02
C VAL A 84 30.83 -22.68 -10.88
N TYR A 85 30.98 -23.35 -9.76
CA TYR A 85 31.82 -22.91 -8.65
C TYR A 85 33.05 -23.80 -8.58
N GLY A 86 34.22 -23.21 -8.67
CA GLY A 86 35.49 -23.88 -8.59
C GLY A 86 36.60 -22.86 -8.43
N ASN A 87 37.72 -23.27 -7.84
CA ASN A 87 38.85 -22.37 -7.54
C ASN A 87 38.41 -21.15 -6.69
N SER A 88 37.48 -21.35 -5.76
CA SER A 88 36.94 -20.31 -4.87
C SER A 88 36.24 -19.15 -5.59
N ARG A 89 35.73 -19.37 -6.80
CA ARG A 89 35.01 -18.37 -7.59
C ARG A 89 33.87 -18.98 -8.39
N TYR A 90 32.90 -18.13 -8.76
CA TYR A 90 31.85 -18.45 -9.72
C TYR A 90 32.27 -18.02 -11.13
N THR A 91 32.01 -18.88 -12.09
CA THR A 91 32.18 -18.61 -13.51
C THR A 91 30.86 -18.82 -14.20
N TYR A 92 30.51 -17.93 -15.12
CA TYR A 92 29.20 -17.91 -15.79
C TYR A 92 29.39 -18.07 -17.30
N SER A 93 28.41 -18.71 -17.93
CA SER A 93 28.28 -18.72 -19.40
C SER A 93 27.72 -17.39 -19.93
N ASP A 94 27.66 -17.27 -21.25
CA ASP A 94 26.79 -16.27 -21.89
C ASP A 94 25.33 -16.57 -21.59
N VAL A 95 24.48 -15.56 -21.83
CA VAL A 95 23.04 -15.61 -21.51
C VAL A 95 22.26 -16.32 -22.62
N LEU A 96 21.38 -17.23 -22.22
CA LEU A 96 20.29 -17.74 -23.04
C LEU A 96 19.03 -16.99 -22.69
N THR A 97 18.26 -16.56 -23.69
CA THR A 97 16.88 -16.10 -23.52
C THR A 97 15.93 -17.19 -24.02
N ALA A 98 15.02 -17.63 -23.16
CA ALA A 98 14.05 -18.67 -23.49
C ALA A 98 12.66 -18.25 -23.00
N THR A 99 11.64 -18.58 -23.79
CA THR A 99 10.24 -18.22 -23.50
C THR A 99 9.44 -19.49 -23.24
N THR A 100 8.72 -19.52 -22.15
CA THR A 100 7.79 -20.61 -21.80
C THR A 100 6.58 -20.62 -22.75
N GLU A 101 5.94 -21.78 -22.89
CA GLU A 101 4.69 -21.88 -23.65
C GLU A 101 3.57 -21.17 -22.93
N SER A 102 2.51 -20.80 -23.68
CA SER A 102 1.29 -20.24 -23.11
C SER A 102 0.56 -21.31 -22.31
N GLN A 103 0.05 -20.89 -21.12
CA GLN A 103 -0.88 -21.70 -20.34
C GLN A 103 -2.27 -21.09 -20.40
N SER A 104 -3.31 -21.94 -20.48
CA SER A 104 -4.69 -21.50 -20.26
C SER A 104 -4.87 -21.03 -18.81
N LEU A 105 -5.85 -20.17 -18.58
CA LEU A 105 -6.20 -19.75 -17.21
C LEU A 105 -6.56 -20.94 -16.32
N ASP A 106 -7.28 -21.94 -16.88
CA ASP A 106 -7.64 -23.16 -16.15
C ASP A 106 -6.40 -23.92 -15.69
N GLU A 107 -5.39 -24.09 -16.54
CA GLU A 107 -4.14 -24.73 -16.17
C GLU A 107 -3.38 -23.92 -15.11
N GLN A 108 -3.35 -22.60 -15.25
CA GLN A 108 -2.72 -21.70 -14.26
C GLN A 108 -3.38 -21.85 -12.89
N LEU A 109 -4.72 -21.90 -12.83
CA LEU A 109 -5.46 -22.08 -11.59
C LEU A 109 -5.20 -23.46 -10.98
N LYS A 110 -5.20 -24.51 -11.81
CA LYS A 110 -4.91 -25.87 -11.36
C LYS A 110 -3.51 -26.01 -10.75
N ASN A 111 -2.53 -25.28 -11.29
CA ASN A 111 -1.14 -25.31 -10.87
C ASN A 111 -0.78 -24.19 -9.88
N TYR A 112 -1.77 -23.40 -9.46
CA TYR A 112 -1.54 -22.26 -8.57
C TYR A 112 -1.02 -22.71 -7.20
N VAL A 113 0.00 -22.03 -6.73
CA VAL A 113 0.59 -22.22 -5.39
C VAL A 113 0.41 -20.93 -4.61
N ALA A 114 -0.25 -21.03 -3.45
CA ALA A 114 -0.48 -19.87 -2.59
C ALA A 114 0.83 -19.32 -2.00
N PRO A 115 0.89 -18.00 -1.74
CA PRO A 115 2.06 -17.39 -1.09
C PRO A 115 2.35 -18.02 0.27
N ALA A 116 3.62 -18.24 0.59
CA ALA A 116 4.05 -18.98 1.78
C ALA A 116 4.60 -18.08 2.91
N TYR A 117 4.66 -16.77 2.74
CA TYR A 117 5.22 -15.90 3.77
C TYR A 117 4.32 -15.78 5.00
N GLU A 118 4.94 -15.52 6.16
CA GLU A 118 4.29 -15.45 7.46
C GLU A 118 3.68 -14.08 7.73
N ASP A 119 2.53 -14.06 8.40
CA ASP A 119 1.91 -12.82 8.89
C ASP A 119 2.58 -12.32 10.18
N ASN A 120 2.98 -13.24 11.04
CA ASN A 120 3.73 -12.91 12.25
C ASN A 120 5.23 -12.92 11.95
N TYR A 121 5.76 -11.75 11.65
CA TYR A 121 7.14 -11.58 11.19
C TYR A 121 8.14 -11.21 12.30
N ILE A 122 7.80 -11.36 13.58
CA ILE A 122 8.68 -10.94 14.70
C ILE A 122 10.09 -11.50 14.54
N GLY A 123 10.23 -12.75 14.10
CA GLY A 123 11.52 -13.40 13.91
C GLY A 123 12.41 -12.78 12.84
N ILE A 124 11.84 -11.98 11.93
CA ILE A 124 12.57 -11.31 10.84
C ILE A 124 12.42 -9.78 10.87
N ALA A 125 11.85 -9.23 11.94
CA ALA A 125 11.53 -7.80 12.04
C ALA A 125 12.77 -6.91 12.11
N ALA A 126 13.88 -7.41 12.61
CA ALA A 126 15.10 -6.63 12.82
C ALA A 126 15.71 -6.14 11.50
N TRP A 127 16.40 -5.03 11.56
CA TRP A 127 17.01 -4.38 10.39
C TRP A 127 17.91 -5.29 9.57
N ASN A 128 18.71 -6.15 10.22
CA ASN A 128 19.60 -7.09 9.52
C ASN A 128 18.86 -8.22 8.80
N GLN A 129 17.55 -8.34 8.97
CA GLN A 129 16.69 -9.32 8.29
C GLN A 129 15.85 -8.70 7.15
N ARG A 130 16.07 -7.43 6.81
CA ARG A 130 15.23 -6.68 5.87
C ARG A 130 15.07 -7.31 4.48
N SER A 131 16.03 -8.10 4.05
CA SER A 131 15.92 -8.85 2.77
C SER A 131 14.81 -9.92 2.79
N LYS A 132 14.32 -10.29 3.97
CA LYS A 132 13.26 -11.29 4.17
C LYS A 132 11.90 -10.65 4.47
N TRP A 133 11.82 -9.34 4.59
CA TRP A 133 10.61 -8.67 5.07
C TRP A 133 9.40 -8.85 4.16
N ASN A 134 9.58 -8.88 2.85
CA ASN A 134 8.45 -8.79 1.92
C ASN A 134 7.57 -7.57 2.26
N LEU A 135 6.40 -7.77 2.84
CA LEU A 135 5.49 -6.70 3.29
C LEU A 135 5.52 -6.44 4.81
N ALA A 136 6.47 -7.03 5.54
CA ALA A 136 6.65 -6.72 6.94
C ALA A 136 7.11 -5.27 7.15
N ASN A 137 6.72 -4.63 8.25
CA ASN A 137 7.11 -3.27 8.59
C ASN A 137 6.62 -2.21 7.58
N VAL A 138 5.39 -2.32 7.12
CA VAL A 138 4.75 -1.34 6.22
C VAL A 138 3.69 -0.55 6.97
N HIS A 139 3.72 0.77 6.82
CA HIS A 139 2.73 1.69 7.39
C HIS A 139 2.49 2.85 6.43
N ASP A 140 1.22 3.22 6.23
CA ASP A 140 0.79 4.29 5.32
C ASP A 140 1.45 4.18 3.93
N PRO A 141 1.28 3.04 3.23
CA PRO A 141 1.93 2.84 1.95
C PRO A 141 1.28 3.63 0.83
N THR A 142 2.09 4.06 -0.11
CA THR A 142 1.68 4.52 -1.45
C THR A 142 2.32 3.61 -2.48
N VAL A 143 1.61 3.32 -3.57
CA VAL A 143 2.11 2.48 -4.65
C VAL A 143 1.92 3.18 -5.99
N MET A 144 2.94 3.12 -6.84
CA MET A 144 2.87 3.56 -8.23
C MET A 144 3.48 2.51 -9.14
N LYS A 145 2.97 2.42 -10.38
CA LYS A 145 3.59 1.61 -11.41
C LYS A 145 4.56 2.47 -12.22
N ALA A 146 5.80 2.03 -12.36
CA ALA A 146 6.84 2.74 -13.10
C ALA A 146 6.97 2.23 -14.54
N ASP A 147 7.76 2.95 -15.35
CA ASP A 147 8.00 2.61 -16.76
C ASP A 147 8.73 1.28 -16.95
N ASP A 148 9.47 0.83 -15.94
CA ASP A 148 10.16 -0.47 -15.95
C ASP A 148 9.23 -1.67 -15.69
N GLY A 149 7.93 -1.42 -15.48
CA GLY A 149 6.94 -2.44 -15.20
C GLY A 149 6.86 -2.89 -13.75
N TYR A 150 7.72 -2.36 -12.88
CA TYR A 150 7.63 -2.59 -11.44
C TYR A 150 6.62 -1.67 -10.79
N TYR A 151 6.01 -2.16 -9.71
CA TYR A 151 5.28 -1.37 -8.74
C TYR A 151 6.24 -1.00 -7.62
N TYR A 152 6.27 0.28 -7.26
CA TYR A 152 7.10 0.81 -6.17
C TYR A 152 6.20 1.25 -5.02
N MET A 153 6.57 0.85 -3.81
CA MET A 153 5.88 1.21 -2.58
C MET A 153 6.79 2.06 -1.71
N TYR A 154 6.24 3.15 -1.18
CA TYR A 154 6.90 4.05 -0.24
C TYR A 154 6.01 4.22 0.98
N GLN A 155 6.58 4.55 2.14
CA GLN A 155 5.85 4.47 3.40
C GLN A 155 6.29 5.47 4.46
N THR A 156 5.46 5.63 5.48
CA THR A 156 5.80 6.25 6.77
C THR A 156 6.93 5.48 7.47
N ASP A 157 7.81 6.21 8.15
CA ASP A 157 8.84 5.61 9.01
C ASP A 157 8.21 4.97 10.25
N ALA A 158 7.71 3.76 10.09
CA ALA A 158 7.19 2.96 11.18
C ALA A 158 7.59 1.50 10.97
N SER A 159 8.04 0.86 12.03
CA SER A 159 8.50 -0.52 11.99
C SER A 159 8.41 -1.15 13.37
N TYR A 160 8.27 -2.46 13.41
CA TYR A 160 8.26 -3.20 14.67
C TYR A 160 9.63 -3.07 15.37
N GLY A 161 9.62 -2.68 16.63
CA GLY A 161 10.84 -2.48 17.40
C GLY A 161 11.74 -1.36 16.84
N ASN A 162 11.18 -0.39 16.13
CA ASN A 162 11.92 0.71 15.51
C ASN A 162 13.07 0.23 14.61
N ALA A 163 12.85 -0.82 13.84
CA ALA A 163 13.87 -1.41 12.97
C ALA A 163 14.47 -0.43 11.95
N HIS A 164 13.71 0.57 11.49
CA HIS A 164 14.19 1.59 10.56
C HIS A 164 15.12 2.64 11.19
N SER A 165 15.12 2.75 12.51
CA SER A 165 15.84 3.83 13.21
C SER A 165 17.32 3.89 12.83
N GLY A 166 17.80 5.08 12.50
CA GLY A 166 19.20 5.32 12.09
C GLY A 166 19.52 4.95 10.63
N ASN A 167 18.53 4.53 9.83
CA ASN A 167 18.77 3.98 8.49
C ASN A 167 18.04 4.77 7.38
N GLY A 168 17.83 6.05 7.58
CA GLY A 168 17.17 6.91 6.61
C GLY A 168 15.65 6.88 6.71
N HIS A 169 14.97 7.50 5.74
CA HIS A 169 13.55 7.79 5.81
C HIS A 169 12.83 7.44 4.51
N PHE A 170 11.52 7.25 4.62
CA PHE A 170 10.62 6.93 3.50
C PHE A 170 11.13 5.73 2.70
N HIS A 171 11.09 4.58 3.36
CA HIS A 171 11.65 3.33 2.86
C HIS A 171 10.84 2.80 1.68
N ALA A 172 11.55 2.23 0.72
CA ALA A 172 11.02 1.79 -0.55
C ALA A 172 11.04 0.28 -0.69
N ARG A 173 10.07 -0.23 -1.46
CA ARG A 173 9.96 -1.61 -1.94
C ARG A 173 9.53 -1.60 -3.39
N ARG A 174 9.75 -2.72 -4.09
CA ARG A 174 9.18 -2.91 -5.41
C ARG A 174 8.72 -4.34 -5.62
N SER A 175 7.79 -4.52 -6.55
CA SER A 175 7.26 -5.81 -6.95
C SER A 175 6.83 -5.81 -8.40
N ARG A 176 6.92 -6.95 -9.07
CA ARG A 176 6.32 -7.15 -10.39
C ARG A 176 4.92 -7.74 -10.33
N ASP A 177 4.63 -8.51 -9.30
CA ASP A 177 3.42 -9.32 -9.18
C ASP A 177 2.47 -8.88 -8.06
N LEU A 178 2.84 -7.85 -7.28
CA LEU A 178 2.10 -7.33 -6.12
C LEU A 178 2.02 -8.31 -4.93
N VAL A 179 2.68 -9.45 -5.02
CA VAL A 179 2.71 -10.50 -4.00
C VAL A 179 4.08 -10.57 -3.35
N ASN A 180 5.13 -10.58 -4.16
CA ASN A 180 6.52 -10.67 -3.72
C ASN A 180 7.18 -9.30 -3.85
N TRP A 181 7.63 -8.76 -2.72
CA TRP A 181 8.21 -7.42 -2.63
C TRP A 181 9.67 -7.47 -2.21
N GLU A 182 10.48 -6.71 -2.90
CA GLU A 182 11.91 -6.53 -2.63
C GLU A 182 12.12 -5.21 -1.89
N TYR A 183 12.81 -5.26 -0.75
CA TYR A 183 13.18 -4.06 -0.01
C TYR A 183 14.34 -3.34 -0.70
N LEU A 184 14.21 -2.03 -0.94
CA LEU A 184 15.19 -1.23 -1.67
C LEU A 184 16.02 -0.29 -0.80
N GLY A 185 15.55 0.03 0.40
CA GLY A 185 16.21 1.00 1.27
C GLY A 185 15.46 2.33 1.36
N ALA A 186 16.05 3.25 2.12
CA ALA A 186 15.51 4.59 2.30
C ALA A 186 15.66 5.43 1.03
N THR A 187 14.69 6.31 0.81
CA THR A 187 14.72 7.31 -0.29
C THR A 187 15.28 8.65 0.16
N MET A 188 15.32 8.89 1.45
CA MET A 188 15.90 10.09 2.07
C MET A 188 16.96 9.68 3.08
N THR A 189 18.07 10.42 3.11
CA THR A 189 19.14 10.19 4.09
C THR A 189 18.68 10.46 5.51
N GLU A 190 19.39 9.90 6.50
CA GLU A 190 19.05 10.05 7.93
C GLU A 190 18.95 11.52 8.34
N THR A 191 19.88 12.36 7.89
CA THR A 191 19.81 13.81 8.12
C THR A 191 18.78 14.43 7.18
N PRO A 192 17.73 15.07 7.70
CA PRO A 192 16.71 15.67 6.86
C PRO A 192 17.25 16.89 6.10
N PRO A 193 16.56 17.34 5.04
CA PRO A 193 16.92 18.56 4.34
C PRO A 193 17.00 19.78 5.27
N THR A 194 18.02 20.58 5.11
CA THR A 194 18.31 21.73 6.02
C THR A 194 17.24 22.82 5.98
N TRP A 195 16.51 22.94 4.86
CA TRP A 195 15.48 23.97 4.71
C TRP A 195 14.34 23.83 5.76
N ILE A 196 14.10 22.64 6.30
CA ILE A 196 13.00 22.40 7.24
C ILE A 196 13.26 23.17 8.54
N LYS A 197 14.43 22.99 9.14
CA LYS A 197 14.83 23.71 10.36
C LYS A 197 14.91 25.20 10.12
N GLU A 198 15.46 25.64 9.00
CA GLU A 198 15.57 27.05 8.63
C GLU A 198 14.19 27.70 8.54
N LYS A 199 13.26 27.05 7.84
CA LYS A 199 11.89 27.54 7.67
C LYS A 199 11.12 27.55 8.98
N LEU A 200 11.25 26.49 9.77
CA LEU A 200 10.64 26.40 11.10
C LEU A 200 11.05 27.59 11.98
N ASN A 201 12.34 27.84 12.08
CA ASN A 201 12.86 28.88 12.95
C ASN A 201 12.60 30.29 12.41
N ALA A 202 12.51 30.46 11.10
CA ALA A 202 12.07 31.72 10.50
C ALA A 202 10.62 32.04 10.89
N TYR A 203 9.71 31.07 10.81
CA TYR A 203 8.33 31.25 11.26
C TYR A 203 8.23 31.49 12.76
N ARG A 204 8.99 30.74 13.55
CA ARG A 204 9.04 30.93 15.01
C ARG A 204 9.51 32.32 15.39
N ALA A 205 10.53 32.86 14.72
CA ALA A 205 11.01 34.22 14.96
C ALA A 205 9.91 35.26 14.69
N GLU A 206 9.14 35.11 13.60
CA GLU A 206 8.02 35.99 13.31
C GLU A 206 6.87 35.89 14.32
N MET A 207 6.72 34.74 14.96
CA MET A 207 5.74 34.50 16.03
C MET A 207 6.24 34.96 17.41
N GLY A 208 7.46 35.43 17.51
CA GLY A 208 8.07 35.82 18.78
C GLY A 208 8.50 34.63 19.63
N LEU A 209 8.70 33.46 19.03
CA LEU A 209 9.13 32.24 19.70
C LEU A 209 10.64 32.01 19.56
N GLU A 210 11.25 31.41 20.57
CA GLU A 210 12.65 31.05 20.52
C GLU A 210 12.92 29.98 19.45
N PRO A 211 14.10 29.99 18.81
CA PRO A 211 14.45 28.96 17.86
C PRO A 211 14.58 27.59 18.52
N ILE A 212 14.33 26.53 17.77
CA ILE A 212 14.58 25.14 18.16
C ILE A 212 15.88 24.69 17.48
N ASP A 213 16.93 24.44 18.26
CA ASP A 213 18.23 24.02 17.72
C ASP A 213 18.23 22.61 17.16
N SER A 214 17.54 21.70 17.83
CA SER A 214 17.46 20.29 17.47
C SER A 214 16.00 19.85 17.42
N PRO A 215 15.27 20.21 16.35
CA PRO A 215 13.89 19.77 16.20
C PRO A 215 13.78 18.26 16.18
N SER A 216 12.73 17.73 16.78
CA SER A 216 12.38 16.32 16.70
C SER A 216 11.45 16.11 15.52
N TYR A 217 11.80 15.19 14.63
CA TYR A 217 11.10 14.97 13.37
C TYR A 217 10.35 13.65 13.34
N GLY A 218 9.13 13.67 12.79
CA GLY A 218 8.43 12.49 12.30
C GLY A 218 8.37 12.53 10.77
N TYR A 219 8.58 11.39 10.13
CA TYR A 219 8.63 11.24 8.68
C TYR A 219 7.44 10.40 8.23
N TRP A 220 6.38 11.05 7.76
CA TRP A 220 5.08 10.44 7.62
C TRP A 220 4.52 10.51 6.21
N ALA A 221 3.73 9.50 5.84
CA ALA A 221 2.80 9.45 4.72
C ALA A 221 3.30 10.10 3.42
N PRO A 222 4.28 9.51 2.72
CA PRO A 222 4.67 9.98 1.41
C PRO A 222 3.63 9.57 0.36
N VAL A 223 3.58 10.30 -0.74
CA VAL A 223 2.89 9.90 -1.96
C VAL A 223 3.81 10.04 -3.15
N ALA A 224 3.89 9.02 -3.99
CA ALA A 224 4.69 9.05 -5.20
C ALA A 224 3.84 8.79 -6.43
N ARG A 225 4.09 9.55 -7.49
CA ARG A 225 3.39 9.43 -8.78
C ARG A 225 4.35 9.65 -9.94
N LYS A 226 4.07 8.97 -11.04
CA LYS A 226 4.68 9.27 -12.32
C LYS A 226 4.07 10.57 -12.86
N VAL A 227 4.93 11.52 -13.26
CA VAL A 227 4.52 12.80 -13.85
C VAL A 227 4.58 12.71 -15.38
N ALA A 228 5.65 12.13 -15.89
CA ALA A 228 5.91 11.92 -17.31
C ALA A 228 6.94 10.79 -17.45
N THR A 229 7.22 10.35 -18.67
CA THR A 229 8.29 9.38 -18.92
C THR A 229 9.60 9.91 -18.34
N GLY A 230 10.23 9.11 -17.49
CA GLY A 230 11.48 9.48 -16.81
C GLY A 230 11.35 10.61 -15.80
N LYS A 231 10.15 10.84 -15.27
CA LYS A 231 9.93 11.85 -14.23
C LYS A 231 8.89 11.38 -13.22
N TYR A 232 9.32 11.31 -11.95
CA TYR A 232 8.51 10.86 -10.83
C TYR A 232 8.64 11.86 -9.68
N ARG A 233 7.52 12.14 -9.00
CA ARG A 233 7.45 13.06 -7.85
C ARG A 233 7.01 12.31 -6.62
N MET A 234 7.65 12.62 -5.49
CA MET A 234 7.24 12.19 -4.17
C MET A 234 7.05 13.40 -3.28
N TYR A 235 5.81 13.61 -2.83
CA TYR A 235 5.50 14.55 -1.76
C TYR A 235 5.58 13.80 -0.44
N TYR A 236 6.24 14.40 0.54
CA TYR A 236 6.48 13.77 1.83
C TYR A 236 6.13 14.72 2.96
N SER A 237 5.73 14.16 4.11
CA SER A 237 5.37 14.93 5.30
C SER A 237 6.46 14.83 6.35
N ILE A 238 6.89 15.96 6.89
CA ILE A 238 7.77 16.01 8.06
C ILE A 238 7.07 16.78 9.15
N VAL A 239 6.78 16.09 10.26
CA VAL A 239 6.12 16.65 11.43
C VAL A 239 7.18 17.05 12.45
N ILE A 240 7.10 18.27 12.94
CA ILE A 240 7.92 18.71 14.07
C ILE A 240 7.18 18.28 15.33
N THR A 241 7.71 17.30 16.04
CA THR A 241 7.03 16.69 17.20
C THR A 241 7.19 17.46 18.50
N ASN A 242 7.96 18.54 18.51
CA ASN A 242 7.98 19.49 19.62
C ASN A 242 6.59 20.14 19.81
N TYR A 243 6.32 20.65 20.98
CA TYR A 243 5.08 21.37 21.26
C TYR A 243 5.27 22.88 21.25
N ILE A 244 4.28 23.60 20.74
CA ILE A 244 4.14 25.03 20.99
C ILE A 244 3.61 25.18 22.43
N LYS A 245 4.43 25.76 23.30
CA LYS A 245 4.05 25.97 24.70
C LYS A 245 3.21 27.23 24.83
N THR A 246 2.10 27.12 25.54
CA THR A 246 1.14 28.21 25.73
C THR A 246 1.31 28.96 27.04
N GLY A 247 1.93 28.35 28.04
CA GLY A 247 1.95 28.85 29.41
C GLY A 247 0.58 28.80 30.10
N LYS A 248 -0.41 28.12 29.50
CA LYS A 248 -1.77 28.02 30.02
C LYS A 248 -2.09 26.56 30.33
N PRO A 249 -2.63 26.24 31.52
CA PRO A 249 -3.09 24.88 31.83
C PRO A 249 -4.34 24.55 30.99
N GLU A 250 -4.50 23.26 30.68
CA GLU A 250 -5.75 22.72 30.14
C GLU A 250 -6.87 22.87 31.19
N VAL A 251 -8.07 23.14 30.71
CA VAL A 251 -9.23 23.36 31.57
C VAL A 251 -10.03 22.08 31.83
N ASP A 252 -9.65 20.98 31.23
CA ASP A 252 -10.32 19.69 31.39
C ASP A 252 -9.51 18.71 32.23
N ASN A 253 -10.01 17.47 32.33
CA ASN A 253 -9.48 16.44 33.25
C ASN A 253 -8.09 15.87 32.89
N ASN A 254 -7.41 16.38 31.89
CA ASN A 254 -6.10 15.88 31.48
C ASN A 254 -4.93 16.56 32.18
N GLY A 255 -5.19 17.36 33.19
CA GLY A 255 -4.16 18.02 34.00
C GLY A 255 -3.53 19.20 33.29
N ASN A 256 -2.42 19.67 33.85
CA ASN A 256 -1.65 20.79 33.31
C ASN A 256 -1.00 20.40 31.99
N PHE A 257 -1.36 21.07 30.94
CA PHE A 257 -0.85 20.83 29.60
C PHE A 257 -0.29 22.14 29.00
N ASP A 258 1.01 22.34 29.16
CA ASP A 258 1.67 23.55 28.67
C ASP A 258 1.95 23.48 27.16
N GLY A 259 2.00 22.30 26.59
CA GLY A 259 2.08 22.12 25.14
C GLY A 259 0.67 22.13 24.54
N SER A 260 0.38 23.09 23.69
CA SER A 260 -0.94 23.19 23.06
C SER A 260 -1.11 22.20 21.90
N TRP A 261 -0.19 22.25 20.97
CA TRP A 261 -0.17 21.41 19.79
C TRP A 261 1.25 21.01 19.47
N THR A 262 1.42 19.93 18.71
CA THR A 262 2.68 19.70 18.01
C THR A 262 2.98 20.91 17.16
N GLU A 263 4.26 21.25 17.04
CA GLU A 263 4.74 22.32 16.17
C GLU A 263 4.30 22.01 14.73
N ARG A 264 4.35 23.00 13.85
CA ARG A 264 3.85 22.83 12.47
C ARG A 264 4.49 21.64 11.74
N ALA A 265 3.75 21.11 10.78
CA ALA A 265 4.25 20.13 9.82
C ALA A 265 4.59 20.81 8.49
N PHE A 266 5.44 20.15 7.71
CA PHE A 266 5.85 20.57 6.37
C PHE A 266 5.64 19.46 5.37
N ILE A 267 5.15 19.79 4.18
CA ILE A 267 5.20 18.93 3.02
C ILE A 267 6.32 19.44 2.12
N GLY A 268 7.23 18.55 1.78
CA GLY A 268 8.30 18.75 0.82
C GLY A 268 8.10 17.90 -0.43
N LEU A 269 8.93 18.17 -1.42
CA LEU A 269 8.94 17.46 -2.70
C LEU A 269 10.32 16.93 -2.99
N MET A 270 10.39 15.68 -3.48
CA MET A 270 11.59 15.13 -4.10
C MET A 270 11.23 14.44 -5.41
N GLU A 271 12.18 14.37 -6.33
CA GLU A 271 11.99 13.84 -7.67
C GLU A 271 13.08 12.82 -8.03
N THR A 272 12.72 11.87 -8.89
CA THR A 272 13.67 10.97 -9.53
C THR A 272 13.32 10.76 -11.01
N ALA A 273 14.35 10.50 -11.82
CA ALA A 273 14.17 10.06 -13.19
C ALA A 273 13.99 8.54 -13.30
N ASP A 274 14.45 7.80 -12.29
CA ASP A 274 14.47 6.35 -12.27
C ASP A 274 14.24 5.81 -10.85
N PRO A 275 13.04 5.30 -10.55
CA PRO A 275 12.75 4.73 -9.24
C PRO A 275 13.63 3.54 -8.88
N ALA A 276 14.13 2.78 -9.87
CA ALA A 276 15.00 1.63 -9.63
C ALA A 276 16.33 2.03 -8.99
N SER A 277 16.80 3.26 -9.24
CA SER A 277 18.00 3.79 -8.60
C SER A 277 17.83 4.03 -7.10
N ASN A 278 16.60 4.22 -6.66
CA ASN A 278 16.22 4.64 -5.30
C ASN A 278 16.88 5.96 -4.85
N ILE A 279 17.35 6.77 -5.79
CA ILE A 279 17.98 8.07 -5.56
C ILE A 279 16.98 9.15 -5.92
N TRP A 280 16.57 9.91 -4.92
CA TRP A 280 15.62 11.01 -5.04
C TRP A 280 16.29 12.33 -4.71
N GLU A 281 16.07 13.34 -5.55
CA GLU A 281 16.59 14.68 -5.35
C GLU A 281 15.55 15.54 -4.63
N ASP A 282 15.92 16.13 -3.49
CA ASP A 282 15.03 17.04 -2.77
C ASP A 282 14.81 18.34 -3.54
N LYS A 283 13.56 18.76 -3.66
CA LYS A 283 13.14 20.00 -4.33
C LYS A 283 12.65 21.06 -3.34
N GLY A 284 12.60 20.74 -2.07
CA GLY A 284 12.32 21.69 -1.01
C GLY A 284 10.87 21.82 -0.61
N PHE A 285 10.56 22.93 0.00
CA PHE A 285 9.31 23.28 0.63
C PHE A 285 8.16 23.41 -0.37
N VAL A 286 7.02 22.81 -0.04
CA VAL A 286 5.77 22.92 -0.82
C VAL A 286 4.72 23.70 -0.03
N VAL A 287 4.38 23.25 1.16
CA VAL A 287 3.35 23.86 2.01
C VAL A 287 3.60 23.49 3.47
N CYS A 288 3.11 24.28 4.40
CA CYS A 288 3.17 24.00 5.84
C CYS A 288 1.81 24.09 6.49
N SER A 289 1.70 23.62 7.73
CA SER A 289 0.51 23.80 8.56
C SER A 289 0.20 25.27 8.74
N ALA A 290 -1.08 25.63 8.66
CA ALA A 290 -1.52 27.01 8.61
C ALA A 290 -2.66 27.30 9.58
N SER A 291 -2.73 28.53 10.05
CA SER A 291 -3.65 29.01 11.09
C SER A 291 -4.40 30.28 10.66
N ASP A 292 -5.57 30.49 11.21
CA ASP A 292 -6.36 31.73 11.13
C ASP A 292 -6.27 32.57 12.42
N LYS A 293 -5.38 32.24 13.34
CA LYS A 293 -5.30 32.84 14.69
C LYS A 293 -4.21 33.89 14.86
N GLY A 294 -3.53 34.28 13.79
CA GLY A 294 -2.43 35.25 13.85
C GLY A 294 -1.14 34.65 14.41
N LYS A 295 -0.21 35.53 14.80
CA LYS A 295 1.14 35.13 15.20
C LYS A 295 1.31 34.76 16.67
N THR A 296 0.37 35.15 17.52
CA THR A 296 0.53 35.10 18.99
C THR A 296 -0.53 34.29 19.72
N ASP A 297 -1.66 33.99 19.08
CA ASP A 297 -2.77 33.25 19.68
C ASP A 297 -2.72 31.76 19.28
N TYR A 298 -1.65 31.07 19.67
CA TYR A 298 -1.38 29.69 19.29
C TYR A 298 -1.74 28.64 20.34
N GLY A 299 -2.45 29.04 21.38
CA GLY A 299 -2.93 28.11 22.40
C GLY A 299 -4.31 27.54 22.09
N ARG A 300 -4.56 26.30 22.44
CA ARG A 300 -5.91 25.76 22.49
C ARG A 300 -6.50 25.95 23.89
N VAL A 301 -7.82 26.04 23.97
CA VAL A 301 -8.53 26.32 25.22
C VAL A 301 -8.95 25.06 25.98
N SER A 302 -9.05 23.93 25.30
CA SER A 302 -9.41 22.65 25.91
C SER A 302 -8.98 21.49 25.02
N THR A 303 -9.02 20.27 25.55
CA THR A 303 -8.78 19.04 24.78
C THR A 303 -9.85 18.77 23.72
N SER A 304 -11.00 19.41 23.81
CA SER A 304 -12.05 19.34 22.79
C SER A 304 -11.86 20.34 21.65
N ASP A 305 -10.97 21.32 21.80
CA ASP A 305 -10.59 22.25 20.73
C ASP A 305 -9.59 21.58 19.79
N TRP A 306 -10.11 20.75 18.90
CA TRP A 306 -9.29 19.91 18.03
C TRP A 306 -8.71 20.66 16.83
N ASN A 307 -9.25 21.84 16.50
CA ASN A 307 -8.62 22.74 15.53
C ASN A 307 -7.40 23.46 16.10
N GLY A 308 -7.41 23.75 17.40
CA GLY A 308 -6.30 24.38 18.08
C GLY A 308 -5.76 25.61 17.36
N TYR A 309 -4.45 25.73 17.25
CA TYR A 309 -3.80 26.79 16.49
C TYR A 309 -3.88 26.55 14.99
N PHE A 310 -3.58 25.33 14.52
CA PHE A 310 -3.58 25.00 13.09
C PHE A 310 -4.98 24.62 12.62
N LYS A 311 -5.42 25.28 11.55
CA LYS A 311 -6.67 24.99 10.86
C LYS A 311 -6.49 23.93 9.79
N ILE A 312 -5.40 24.00 9.02
CA ILE A 312 -4.99 22.98 8.05
C ILE A 312 -3.66 22.39 8.53
N ASN A 313 -3.61 21.08 8.63
CA ASN A 313 -2.39 20.36 8.96
C ASN A 313 -1.72 19.85 7.68
N ALA A 314 -0.45 20.22 7.47
CA ALA A 314 0.27 19.86 6.25
C ALA A 314 0.92 18.48 6.35
N ILE A 315 0.09 17.45 6.36
CA ILE A 315 0.50 16.04 6.29
C ILE A 315 -0.43 15.27 5.35
N ASP A 316 -0.10 14.02 5.10
CA ASP A 316 -0.90 13.06 4.33
C ASP A 316 -1.24 13.54 2.92
N PRO A 317 -0.25 13.93 2.10
CA PRO A 317 -0.54 14.36 0.74
C PRO A 317 -0.95 13.19 -0.14
N THR A 318 -1.86 13.45 -1.08
CA THR A 318 -2.06 12.66 -2.28
C THR A 318 -1.96 13.58 -3.49
N TYR A 319 -1.67 13.02 -4.65
CA TYR A 319 -1.33 13.80 -5.84
C TYR A 319 -1.97 13.21 -7.08
N ILE A 320 -2.53 14.08 -7.94
CA ILE A 320 -3.17 13.67 -9.17
C ILE A 320 -2.93 14.67 -10.30
N ILE A 321 -2.82 14.16 -11.51
CA ILE A 321 -2.92 14.94 -12.74
C ILE A 321 -4.34 14.74 -13.28
N THR A 322 -5.09 15.83 -13.39
CA THR A 322 -6.49 15.78 -13.84
C THR A 322 -6.61 15.49 -15.33
N GLU A 323 -7.83 15.20 -15.79
CA GLU A 323 -8.12 14.91 -17.21
C GLU A 323 -7.72 16.06 -18.14
N ASN A 324 -7.77 17.31 -17.67
CA ASN A 324 -7.35 18.48 -18.44
C ASN A 324 -5.90 18.90 -18.20
N GLY A 325 -5.11 18.07 -17.54
CA GLY A 325 -3.68 18.31 -17.34
C GLY A 325 -3.31 19.20 -16.16
N GLU A 326 -4.25 19.56 -15.31
CA GLU A 326 -3.96 20.26 -14.07
C GLU A 326 -3.31 19.31 -13.04
N HIS A 327 -2.40 19.83 -12.25
CA HIS A 327 -1.76 19.10 -11.16
C HIS A 327 -2.34 19.57 -9.83
N TRP A 328 -2.76 18.61 -9.00
CA TRP A 328 -3.38 18.89 -7.70
C TRP A 328 -2.79 18.03 -6.61
N MET A 329 -2.65 18.61 -5.43
CA MET A 329 -2.37 17.89 -4.19
C MET A 329 -3.59 18.02 -3.28
N ILE A 330 -4.03 16.91 -2.71
CA ILE A 330 -5.03 16.88 -1.66
C ILE A 330 -4.30 16.45 -0.40
N TYR A 331 -4.46 17.22 0.69
CA TYR A 331 -3.71 16.98 1.92
C TYR A 331 -4.50 17.43 3.14
N GLY A 332 -4.06 16.98 4.28
CA GLY A 332 -4.62 17.35 5.56
C GLY A 332 -4.92 16.13 6.44
N SER A 333 -5.10 16.40 7.71
CA SER A 333 -5.38 15.38 8.72
C SER A 333 -6.00 16.06 9.92
N TRP A 334 -7.18 15.59 10.31
CA TRP A 334 -7.92 16.13 11.46
C TRP A 334 -8.21 17.63 11.28
N HIS A 335 -8.19 18.41 12.35
CA HIS A 335 -8.39 19.87 12.34
C HIS A 335 -9.64 20.29 11.56
N SER A 336 -9.54 21.30 10.70
CA SER A 336 -10.68 21.75 9.91
C SER A 336 -11.00 20.90 8.69
N GLY A 337 -10.16 19.90 8.36
CA GLY A 337 -10.44 18.97 7.30
C GLY A 337 -9.32 18.82 6.26
N ILE A 338 -9.72 18.42 5.07
CA ILE A 338 -8.88 18.05 3.95
C ILE A 338 -8.97 19.14 2.89
N ALA A 339 -7.82 19.59 2.38
CA ALA A 339 -7.72 20.68 1.42
C ALA A 339 -7.23 20.21 0.05
N ALA A 340 -7.76 20.82 -1.00
CA ALA A 340 -7.32 20.64 -2.38
C ALA A 340 -6.51 21.88 -2.80
N LEU A 341 -5.25 21.66 -3.18
CA LEU A 341 -4.28 22.69 -3.56
C LEU A 341 -3.80 22.45 -4.98
N GLN A 342 -4.01 23.42 -5.85
CA GLN A 342 -3.51 23.35 -7.22
C GLN A 342 -2.01 23.62 -7.28
N LEU A 343 -1.31 22.82 -8.08
CA LEU A 343 0.13 22.86 -8.25
C LEU A 343 0.52 23.33 -9.65
N ASN A 344 1.70 23.92 -9.76
CA ASN A 344 2.33 24.20 -11.04
C ASN A 344 2.84 22.88 -11.65
N PRO A 345 2.40 22.51 -12.85
CA PRO A 345 2.82 21.25 -13.49
C PRO A 345 4.34 21.16 -13.73
N GLU A 346 5.01 22.28 -13.92
CA GLU A 346 6.44 22.30 -14.25
C GLU A 346 7.33 21.94 -13.06
N ASP A 347 7.07 22.54 -11.90
CA ASP A 347 7.92 22.38 -10.73
C ASP A 347 7.25 21.64 -9.56
N GLY A 348 5.93 21.39 -9.63
CA GLY A 348 5.20 20.71 -8.57
C GLY A 348 4.97 21.54 -7.31
N MET A 349 5.28 22.83 -7.34
CA MET A 349 5.02 23.77 -6.25
C MET A 349 3.61 24.34 -6.33
N PRO A 350 3.09 25.02 -5.29
CA PRO A 350 1.79 25.65 -5.38
C PRO A 350 1.68 26.60 -6.58
N LEU A 351 0.58 26.51 -7.32
CA LEU A 351 0.35 27.34 -8.53
C LEU A 351 0.32 28.82 -8.19
N HIS A 352 -0.26 29.17 -7.05
CA HIS A 352 -0.34 30.53 -6.55
C HIS A 352 0.54 30.71 -5.32
N THR A 353 1.02 31.93 -5.12
CA THR A 353 1.87 32.27 -3.96
C THR A 353 1.10 31.99 -2.66
N LEU A 354 1.74 31.24 -1.76
CA LEU A 354 1.21 31.03 -0.42
C LEU A 354 1.17 32.34 0.37
N GLY A 355 0.04 32.58 1.06
CA GLY A 355 -0.03 33.63 2.06
C GLY A 355 0.74 33.27 3.33
N ASN A 356 0.67 34.14 4.33
CA ASN A 356 1.27 33.88 5.64
C ASN A 356 0.59 32.68 6.32
N PRO A 357 1.32 31.79 6.98
CA PRO A 357 0.75 30.60 7.58
C PRO A 357 -0.05 30.82 8.87
N TRP A 358 -0.34 32.06 9.23
CA TRP A 358 -1.17 32.45 10.38
C TRP A 358 -2.36 33.36 10.03
N ASP A 359 -2.57 33.61 8.74
CA ASP A 359 -3.62 34.53 8.25
C ASP A 359 -4.53 33.85 7.23
N ILE A 360 -4.72 32.55 7.29
CA ILE A 360 -5.62 31.87 6.35
C ILE A 360 -7.08 32.20 6.70
N THR A 361 -7.84 32.62 5.69
CA THR A 361 -9.25 32.98 5.86
C THR A 361 -10.09 32.47 4.69
N GLY A 362 -11.37 32.22 4.94
CA GLY A 362 -12.32 31.79 3.92
C GLY A 362 -12.02 30.41 3.36
N GLU A 363 -12.73 30.05 2.29
CA GLU A 363 -12.67 28.72 1.68
C GLU A 363 -11.36 28.46 0.91
N ASN A 364 -10.78 29.49 0.33
CA ASN A 364 -9.54 29.39 -0.46
C ASN A 364 -8.27 29.63 0.36
N ASN A 365 -8.40 29.87 1.63
CA ASN A 365 -7.33 29.84 2.64
C ASN A 365 -5.99 30.45 2.20
N SER A 366 -6.01 31.62 1.56
CA SER A 366 -4.79 32.38 1.19
C SER A 366 -3.73 31.54 0.44
N GLY A 367 -4.18 30.68 -0.47
CA GLY A 367 -3.29 29.83 -1.26
C GLY A 367 -2.95 28.47 -0.64
N TYR A 368 -3.48 28.15 0.54
CA TYR A 368 -3.31 26.84 1.19
C TYR A 368 -4.30 25.78 0.70
N GLY A 369 -5.19 26.16 -0.20
CA GLY A 369 -6.16 25.27 -0.83
C GLY A 369 -7.58 25.47 -0.32
N LYS A 370 -8.52 24.78 -0.97
CA LYS A 370 -9.93 24.76 -0.64
C LYS A 370 -10.25 23.53 0.21
N ILE A 371 -10.91 23.71 1.34
CA ILE A 371 -11.38 22.58 2.14
C ILE A 371 -12.47 21.85 1.36
N ILE A 372 -12.31 20.56 1.15
CA ILE A 372 -13.22 19.71 0.38
C ILE A 372 -13.89 18.61 1.18
N ALA A 373 -13.35 18.30 2.37
CA ALA A 373 -13.93 17.30 3.25
C ALA A 373 -13.69 17.71 4.71
N THR A 374 -14.71 17.53 5.55
CA THR A 374 -14.64 17.79 6.99
C THR A 374 -15.36 16.66 7.73
N ARG A 375 -15.17 16.59 9.05
CA ARG A 375 -15.88 15.61 9.88
C ARG A 375 -16.17 16.14 11.28
N GLY A 376 -16.36 17.46 11.41
CA GLY A 376 -16.53 18.13 12.69
C GLY A 376 -15.21 18.34 13.43
N ASN A 377 -15.26 18.88 14.65
CA ASN A 377 -14.10 19.30 15.42
C ASN A 377 -13.71 18.33 16.55
N SER A 378 -14.39 17.20 16.66
CA SER A 378 -14.10 16.21 17.69
C SER A 378 -13.01 15.26 17.23
N ARG A 379 -12.07 14.93 18.13
CA ARG A 379 -11.06 13.90 17.91
C ARG A 379 -11.66 12.53 17.53
N TRP A 380 -12.91 12.29 17.93
CA TRP A 380 -13.61 11.03 17.64
C TRP A 380 -14.25 11.02 16.24
N GLN A 381 -14.30 12.15 15.58
CA GLN A 381 -14.92 12.33 14.27
C GLN A 381 -13.94 12.78 13.19
N ALA A 382 -12.65 12.73 13.47
CA ALA A 382 -11.64 13.17 12.51
C ALA A 382 -11.49 12.22 11.33
N SER A 383 -11.00 12.75 10.23
CA SER A 383 -10.55 11.99 9.06
C SER A 383 -9.13 12.38 8.68
N GLU A 384 -8.43 11.47 8.02
CA GLU A 384 -7.05 11.65 7.59
C GLU A 384 -6.74 10.75 6.40
N GLY A 385 -5.49 10.75 5.94
CA GLY A 385 -5.02 9.86 4.90
C GLY A 385 -5.79 9.94 3.59
N PRO A 386 -6.04 11.15 3.02
CA PRO A 386 -6.76 11.25 1.77
C PRO A 386 -6.00 10.54 0.65
N GLU A 387 -6.74 9.85 -0.21
CA GLU A 387 -6.23 9.32 -1.47
C GLU A 387 -7.20 9.68 -2.58
N VAL A 388 -6.71 10.16 -3.71
CA VAL A 388 -7.55 10.56 -4.84
C VAL A 388 -7.17 9.81 -6.10
N ILE A 389 -8.19 9.34 -6.82
CA ILE A 389 -8.05 8.76 -8.15
C ILE A 389 -9.14 9.31 -9.07
N TYR A 390 -8.95 9.13 -10.37
CA TYR A 390 -9.97 9.43 -11.36
C TYR A 390 -10.38 8.14 -12.10
N ARG A 391 -11.70 7.95 -12.23
CA ARG A 391 -12.25 6.83 -12.98
C ARG A 391 -13.63 7.18 -13.55
N ASN A 392 -13.82 6.97 -14.84
CA ASN A 392 -15.12 7.08 -15.51
C ASN A 392 -15.88 8.37 -15.20
N GLY A 393 -15.21 9.52 -15.24
CA GLY A 393 -15.85 10.82 -15.09
C GLY A 393 -15.90 11.34 -13.65
N TYR A 394 -15.40 10.58 -12.66
CA TYR A 394 -15.39 10.98 -11.27
C TYR A 394 -14.00 10.97 -10.67
N TYR A 395 -13.75 11.95 -9.79
CA TYR A 395 -12.68 11.90 -8.81
C TYR A 395 -13.21 11.22 -7.56
N TYR A 396 -12.53 10.17 -7.11
CA TYR A 396 -12.86 9.45 -5.89
C TYR A 396 -11.89 9.88 -4.79
N LEU A 397 -12.43 10.26 -3.64
CA LEU A 397 -11.67 10.62 -2.47
C LEU A 397 -11.89 9.56 -1.39
N PHE A 398 -10.80 8.87 -1.05
CA PHE A 398 -10.77 7.86 0.00
C PHE A 398 -10.22 8.50 1.27
N LEU A 399 -10.84 8.21 2.41
CA LEU A 399 -10.49 8.80 3.70
C LEU A 399 -10.37 7.72 4.77
N ALA A 400 -9.45 7.91 5.69
CA ALA A 400 -9.32 7.10 6.89
C ALA A 400 -10.10 7.73 8.03
N TYR A 401 -10.98 6.94 8.66
CA TYR A 401 -11.73 7.30 9.86
C TYR A 401 -11.19 6.52 11.05
N GLY A 402 -11.34 7.08 12.25
CA GLY A 402 -10.93 6.45 13.50
C GLY A 402 -9.45 6.59 13.81
N THR A 403 -9.00 5.91 14.85
CA THR A 403 -7.59 5.90 15.27
C THR A 403 -6.85 4.72 14.67
N LEU A 404 -5.57 4.91 14.41
CA LEU A 404 -4.77 3.98 13.60
C LEU A 404 -4.55 2.60 14.23
N ALA A 405 -4.63 2.48 15.55
CA ALA A 405 -4.25 1.23 16.22
C ALA A 405 -5.28 0.10 16.04
N VAL A 406 -6.58 0.41 16.06
CA VAL A 406 -7.67 -0.57 15.99
C VAL A 406 -8.77 -0.11 15.05
N GLU A 407 -9.35 1.06 15.31
CA GLU A 407 -10.61 1.52 14.71
C GLU A 407 -10.50 1.93 13.25
N TYR A 408 -9.30 2.10 12.72
CA TYR A 408 -9.10 2.54 11.35
C TYR A 408 -10.04 1.84 10.39
N ASN A 409 -10.74 2.65 9.61
CA ASN A 409 -11.64 2.18 8.57
C ASN A 409 -11.62 3.15 7.41
N THR A 410 -11.92 2.67 6.22
CA THR A 410 -11.82 3.44 4.98
C THR A 410 -13.20 3.80 4.47
N ARG A 411 -13.38 5.07 4.11
CA ARG A 411 -14.59 5.62 3.50
C ARG A 411 -14.25 6.20 2.13
N VAL A 412 -15.26 6.39 1.29
CA VAL A 412 -15.11 6.97 -0.03
C VAL A 412 -16.26 7.87 -0.40
N CYS A 413 -15.93 8.95 -1.11
CA CYS A 413 -16.88 9.85 -1.76
C CYS A 413 -16.34 10.22 -3.14
N ARG A 414 -17.15 10.90 -3.96
CA ARG A 414 -16.73 11.26 -5.32
C ARG A 414 -17.30 12.60 -5.77
N SER A 415 -16.65 13.20 -6.77
CA SER A 415 -17.04 14.45 -7.40
C SER A 415 -16.67 14.45 -8.88
N VAL A 416 -17.40 15.19 -9.69
CA VAL A 416 -17.01 15.43 -11.09
C VAL A 416 -15.87 16.44 -11.21
N ASN A 417 -15.61 17.22 -10.15
CA ASN A 417 -14.52 18.20 -10.09
C ASN A 417 -13.53 17.82 -8.98
N ILE A 418 -12.24 18.04 -9.23
CA ILE A 418 -11.19 17.72 -8.27
C ILE A 418 -11.35 18.46 -6.93
N ASP A 419 -11.84 19.69 -6.96
CA ASP A 419 -12.07 20.54 -5.79
C ASP A 419 -13.49 20.46 -5.23
N GLY A 420 -14.24 19.45 -5.62
CA GLY A 420 -15.58 19.16 -5.10
C GLY A 420 -16.75 19.84 -5.83
N PRO A 421 -17.96 19.71 -5.31
CA PRO A 421 -18.35 19.04 -4.06
C PRO A 421 -18.30 17.52 -4.16
N TYR A 422 -17.75 16.87 -3.14
CA TYR A 422 -17.73 15.41 -3.01
C TYR A 422 -18.95 14.93 -2.24
N VAL A 423 -19.55 13.85 -2.70
CA VAL A 423 -20.67 13.18 -2.04
C VAL A 423 -20.44 11.68 -1.98
N ASP A 424 -21.01 11.04 -0.97
CA ASP A 424 -20.98 9.58 -0.86
C ASP A 424 -22.10 8.91 -1.68
N MET A 425 -22.21 7.59 -1.60
CA MET A 425 -23.19 6.82 -2.38
C MET A 425 -24.66 7.11 -1.98
N ASP A 426 -24.88 7.65 -0.80
CA ASP A 426 -26.21 8.02 -0.29
C ASP A 426 -26.51 9.51 -0.48
N GLY A 427 -25.61 10.26 -1.15
CA GLY A 427 -25.73 11.69 -1.34
C GLY A 427 -25.26 12.53 -0.14
N THR A 428 -24.65 11.92 0.87
CA THR A 428 -24.11 12.66 2.01
C THR A 428 -22.92 13.51 1.58
N PRO A 429 -22.91 14.83 1.86
CA PRO A 429 -21.77 15.67 1.51
C PRO A 429 -20.54 15.31 2.34
N ALA A 430 -19.37 15.37 1.71
CA ALA A 430 -18.08 15.26 2.40
C ALA A 430 -17.81 16.47 3.29
N MET A 431 -18.39 17.62 2.98
CA MET A 431 -18.40 18.80 3.85
C MET A 431 -19.50 18.65 4.90
N GLY A 432 -19.16 18.72 6.17
CA GLY A 432 -20.10 18.56 7.27
C GLY A 432 -19.64 17.52 8.29
N SER A 433 -20.55 17.03 9.11
CA SER A 433 -20.26 16.07 10.17
C SER A 433 -20.84 14.67 9.93
N GLY A 434 -21.51 14.45 8.80
CA GLY A 434 -22.09 13.16 8.45
C GLY A 434 -21.03 12.11 8.16
N GLU A 435 -21.32 10.86 8.51
CA GLU A 435 -20.48 9.73 8.14
C GLU A 435 -20.68 9.37 6.67
N LEU A 436 -19.57 9.13 5.97
CA LEU A 436 -19.59 8.71 4.57
C LEU A 436 -19.73 7.19 4.44
N TYR A 437 -20.42 6.75 3.43
CA TYR A 437 -20.57 5.34 3.06
C TYR A 437 -20.28 5.16 1.58
N PRO A 438 -19.71 4.06 1.13
CA PRO A 438 -19.55 2.80 1.86
C PRO A 438 -18.35 2.79 2.82
N ILE A 439 -18.35 1.79 3.71
CA ILE A 439 -17.18 1.38 4.47
C ILE A 439 -16.43 0.37 3.61
N LEU A 440 -15.19 0.67 3.23
CA LEU A 440 -14.42 -0.22 2.37
C LEU A 440 -13.62 -1.25 3.16
N THR A 441 -13.05 -0.83 4.27
CA THR A 441 -12.28 -1.69 5.20
C THR A 441 -12.61 -1.30 6.63
N ALA A 442 -12.56 -2.25 7.54
CA ALA A 442 -12.75 -2.07 8.97
C ALA A 442 -12.15 -3.27 9.72
N PRO A 443 -11.98 -3.21 11.05
CA PRO A 443 -11.52 -4.38 11.82
C PRO A 443 -12.42 -5.60 11.60
N TYR A 444 -11.79 -6.75 11.31
CA TYR A 444 -12.51 -7.97 11.02
C TYR A 444 -11.75 -9.21 11.45
N GLN A 445 -12.46 -10.34 11.52
CA GLN A 445 -11.92 -11.64 11.86
C GLN A 445 -12.73 -12.73 11.16
N PHE A 446 -12.08 -13.51 10.31
CA PHE A 446 -12.63 -14.80 9.86
C PHE A 446 -12.39 -15.86 10.93
N ASN A 447 -13.17 -16.92 10.89
CA ASN A 447 -13.11 -17.99 11.88
C ASN A 447 -11.68 -18.52 12.09
N ASN A 448 -11.34 -18.83 13.34
CA ASN A 448 -10.08 -19.44 13.73
C ASN A 448 -8.82 -18.62 13.34
N SER A 449 -8.98 -17.34 13.10
CA SER A 449 -7.85 -16.44 12.85
C SER A 449 -7.85 -15.30 13.86
N TYR A 450 -6.72 -14.62 13.95
CA TYR A 450 -6.63 -13.41 14.77
C TYR A 450 -7.31 -12.21 14.11
N GLY A 451 -7.49 -12.28 12.79
CA GLY A 451 -7.98 -11.18 11.99
C GLY A 451 -7.05 -9.98 11.96
N TRP A 452 -7.56 -8.88 11.46
CA TRP A 452 -6.80 -7.65 11.28
C TRP A 452 -7.56 -6.44 11.83
N VAL A 453 -6.81 -5.50 12.36
CA VAL A 453 -7.27 -4.18 12.80
C VAL A 453 -6.40 -3.10 12.17
N GLY A 454 -6.76 -1.84 12.34
CA GLY A 454 -5.93 -0.73 11.87
C GLY A 454 -5.77 -0.66 10.35
N ILE A 455 -6.80 -1.05 9.59
CA ILE A 455 -6.75 -1.18 8.13
C ILE A 455 -7.28 0.08 7.48
N SER A 456 -6.44 1.05 7.28
CA SER A 456 -6.77 2.26 6.52
C SER A 456 -5.52 3.09 6.23
N HIS A 457 -5.69 4.36 5.87
CA HIS A 457 -4.70 5.24 5.28
C HIS A 457 -4.18 4.61 4.00
N CYS A 458 -5.06 4.52 3.02
CA CYS A 458 -4.85 3.69 1.84
C CYS A 458 -4.14 4.41 0.70
N GLY A 459 -3.49 3.62 -0.15
CA GLY A 459 -3.15 3.97 -1.51
C GLY A 459 -4.05 3.21 -2.47
N ILE A 460 -4.42 3.83 -3.58
CA ILE A 460 -5.24 3.22 -4.63
C ILE A 460 -4.47 3.34 -5.94
N PHE A 461 -4.37 2.24 -6.66
CA PHE A 461 -3.63 2.22 -7.92
C PHE A 461 -4.20 1.20 -8.89
N GLU A 462 -3.84 1.33 -10.17
CA GLU A 462 -4.24 0.40 -11.22
C GLU A 462 -3.02 -0.17 -11.94
N ASP A 463 -3.23 -1.30 -12.63
CA ASP A 463 -2.17 -2.00 -13.36
C ASP A 463 -2.05 -1.57 -14.84
N GLY A 464 -2.92 -0.69 -15.32
CA GLY A 464 -3.01 -0.29 -16.71
C GLY A 464 -3.84 -1.23 -17.60
N GLU A 465 -4.38 -2.31 -17.02
CA GLU A 465 -5.21 -3.32 -17.70
C GLU A 465 -6.65 -3.33 -17.17
N GLY A 466 -7.02 -2.30 -16.43
CA GLY A 466 -8.36 -2.15 -15.84
C GLY A 466 -8.53 -2.79 -14.47
N ASN A 467 -7.48 -3.34 -13.87
CA ASN A 467 -7.51 -3.89 -12.52
C ASN A 467 -7.06 -2.82 -11.52
N TRP A 468 -7.85 -2.66 -10.47
CA TRP A 468 -7.60 -1.69 -9.41
C TRP A 468 -7.27 -2.38 -8.11
N PHE A 469 -6.43 -1.74 -7.32
CA PHE A 469 -5.93 -2.29 -6.06
C PHE A 469 -5.98 -1.25 -4.94
N TYR A 470 -6.22 -1.75 -3.75
CA TYR A 470 -6.16 -1.06 -2.48
C TYR A 470 -4.91 -1.51 -1.73
N THR A 471 -4.15 -0.58 -1.18
CA THR A 471 -3.02 -0.91 -0.31
C THR A 471 -3.10 -0.14 1.00
N SER A 472 -2.73 -0.79 2.09
CA SER A 472 -2.63 -0.20 3.44
C SER A 472 -1.72 -1.07 4.30
N GLN A 473 -1.50 -0.69 5.55
CA GLN A 473 -1.09 -1.66 6.55
C GLN A 473 -2.33 -2.40 7.07
N GLY A 474 -2.09 -3.58 7.67
CA GLY A 474 -2.95 -4.19 8.65
C GLY A 474 -2.15 -4.42 9.92
N ARG A 475 -2.79 -4.32 11.07
CA ARG A 475 -2.20 -4.58 12.38
C ARG A 475 -2.84 -5.80 13.01
N PHE A 476 -2.06 -6.54 13.80
CA PHE A 476 -2.65 -7.54 14.66
C PHE A 476 -3.43 -6.87 15.81
N PRO A 477 -4.47 -7.52 16.33
CA PRO A 477 -5.02 -7.15 17.63
C PRO A 477 -3.96 -7.25 18.74
N GLU A 478 -4.21 -6.63 19.88
CA GLU A 478 -3.36 -6.81 21.05
C GLU A 478 -3.41 -8.26 21.55
N ASN A 479 -2.33 -8.70 22.22
CA ASN A 479 -2.22 -9.99 22.89
C ASN A 479 -2.37 -11.22 21.97
N VAL A 480 -2.03 -11.10 20.70
CA VAL A 480 -1.97 -12.25 19.79
C VAL A 480 -0.74 -13.09 20.10
N GLY A 481 -0.96 -14.42 20.25
CA GLY A 481 0.13 -15.35 20.53
C GLY A 481 0.88 -15.08 21.86
N GLY A 482 0.22 -14.45 22.82
CA GLY A 482 0.84 -14.09 24.11
C GLY A 482 1.74 -12.86 24.06
N ASN A 483 1.80 -12.17 22.94
CA ASN A 483 2.56 -10.93 22.80
C ASN A 483 1.66 -9.72 23.05
N GLU A 484 1.88 -9.01 24.16
CA GLU A 484 1.14 -7.79 24.50
C GLU A 484 1.36 -6.65 23.50
N TYR A 485 2.45 -6.69 22.75
CA TYR A 485 2.81 -5.69 21.72
C TYR A 485 2.45 -6.13 20.31
N SER A 486 1.64 -7.17 20.14
CA SER A 486 1.28 -7.67 18.80
C SER A 486 0.62 -6.62 17.91
N ASN A 487 -0.06 -5.63 18.49
CA ASN A 487 -0.65 -4.52 17.75
C ASN A 487 0.39 -3.63 17.05
N ALA A 488 1.66 -3.70 17.42
CA ALA A 488 2.76 -3.03 16.74
C ALA A 488 3.24 -3.78 15.48
N ILE A 489 2.77 -4.99 15.24
CA ILE A 489 3.03 -5.73 14.00
C ILE A 489 2.22 -5.08 12.88
N MET A 490 2.94 -4.54 11.89
CA MET A 490 2.38 -3.83 10.74
C MET A 490 2.75 -4.56 9.47
N MET A 491 1.77 -5.23 8.85
CA MET A 491 1.94 -5.93 7.59
C MET A 491 1.33 -5.10 6.46
N GLY A 492 2.08 -4.89 5.39
CA GLY A 492 1.52 -4.29 4.18
C GLY A 492 0.46 -5.20 3.56
N HIS A 493 -0.67 -4.62 3.18
CA HIS A 493 -1.75 -5.30 2.51
C HIS A 493 -1.92 -4.76 1.10
N VAL A 494 -2.17 -5.66 0.15
CA VAL A 494 -2.69 -5.32 -1.17
C VAL A 494 -3.97 -6.12 -1.34
N ARG A 495 -5.05 -5.46 -1.76
CA ARG A 495 -6.36 -6.08 -1.96
C ARG A 495 -6.92 -5.67 -3.31
N SER A 496 -7.60 -6.58 -4.00
CA SER A 496 -8.29 -6.26 -5.24
C SER A 496 -9.48 -5.36 -4.98
N ILE A 497 -9.78 -4.50 -5.95
CA ILE A 497 -11.01 -3.69 -5.97
C ILE A 497 -11.87 -4.16 -7.12
N ARG A 498 -13.16 -4.39 -6.86
CA ARG A 498 -14.19 -4.46 -7.89
C ARG A 498 -15.04 -3.19 -7.82
N TRP A 499 -15.69 -2.86 -8.92
CA TRP A 499 -16.54 -1.68 -9.02
C TRP A 499 -17.98 -2.13 -9.24
N ASP A 500 -18.92 -1.56 -8.48
CA ASP A 500 -20.33 -1.89 -8.65
C ASP A 500 -20.93 -1.25 -9.92
N ALA A 501 -22.17 -1.56 -10.21
CA ALA A 501 -22.86 -1.07 -11.40
C ALA A 501 -23.00 0.46 -11.43
N ASN A 502 -22.92 1.12 -10.28
CA ASN A 502 -23.00 2.58 -10.14
C ASN A 502 -21.61 3.24 -10.05
N GLY A 503 -20.56 2.47 -10.19
CA GLY A 503 -19.17 2.94 -10.18
C GLY A 503 -18.58 3.09 -8.77
N TRP A 504 -19.17 2.53 -7.73
CA TRP A 504 -18.58 2.55 -6.40
C TRP A 504 -17.63 1.40 -6.18
N PRO A 505 -16.49 1.63 -5.50
CA PRO A 505 -15.50 0.58 -5.26
C PRO A 505 -15.94 -0.37 -4.15
N LEU A 506 -15.48 -1.62 -4.29
CA LEU A 506 -15.60 -2.69 -3.32
C LEU A 506 -14.21 -3.28 -3.11
N VAL A 507 -13.67 -3.19 -1.91
CA VAL A 507 -12.39 -3.80 -1.55
C VAL A 507 -12.64 -5.24 -1.14
N MET A 508 -11.86 -6.17 -1.72
CA MET A 508 -12.04 -7.60 -1.43
C MET A 508 -11.54 -7.95 -0.02
N PRO A 509 -12.16 -8.96 0.62
CA PRO A 509 -11.88 -9.27 2.02
C PRO A 509 -10.53 -9.94 2.29
N GLU A 510 -9.93 -10.56 1.29
CA GLU A 510 -8.64 -11.24 1.41
C GLU A 510 -7.55 -10.46 0.69
N ARG A 511 -6.30 -10.64 1.13
CA ARG A 511 -5.14 -10.03 0.49
C ARG A 511 -4.90 -10.65 -0.88
N TYR A 512 -4.40 -9.84 -1.80
CA TYR A 512 -4.12 -10.23 -3.17
C TYR A 512 -3.01 -11.28 -3.24
N GLY A 513 -3.30 -12.40 -3.85
CA GLY A 513 -2.35 -13.49 -4.04
C GLY A 513 -2.13 -13.86 -5.51
N ALA A 514 -2.56 -13.02 -6.44
CA ALA A 514 -2.45 -13.24 -7.89
C ALA A 514 -3.09 -14.57 -8.35
N VAL A 515 -4.22 -14.92 -7.77
CA VAL A 515 -4.96 -16.12 -8.18
C VAL A 515 -5.50 -15.92 -9.61
N PRO A 516 -5.27 -16.85 -10.55
CA PRO A 516 -5.83 -16.76 -11.88
C PRO A 516 -7.35 -16.65 -11.86
N GLN A 517 -7.90 -15.64 -12.53
CA GLN A 517 -9.33 -15.35 -12.53
C GLN A 517 -10.08 -16.15 -13.61
N VAL A 518 -10.05 -17.46 -13.48
CA VAL A 518 -10.95 -18.34 -14.25
C VAL A 518 -12.38 -17.97 -13.90
N PRO A 519 -13.29 -17.81 -14.89
CA PRO A 519 -14.68 -17.50 -14.58
C PRO A 519 -15.28 -18.49 -13.57
N ILE A 520 -15.89 -17.91 -12.54
CA ILE A 520 -16.56 -18.69 -11.49
C ILE A 520 -17.84 -19.28 -12.07
N THR A 521 -18.11 -20.53 -11.74
CA THR A 521 -19.32 -21.23 -12.14
C THR A 521 -20.35 -21.26 -11.02
N GLU A 522 -21.63 -21.44 -11.36
CA GLU A 522 -22.70 -21.51 -10.36
C GLU A 522 -22.50 -22.68 -9.39
N GLU A 523 -21.99 -23.80 -9.88
CA GLU A 523 -21.72 -25.00 -9.08
C GLU A 523 -20.69 -24.74 -7.97
N GLU A 524 -19.78 -23.82 -8.17
CA GLU A 524 -18.78 -23.45 -7.18
C GLU A 524 -19.34 -22.61 -6.02
N ILE A 525 -20.55 -22.04 -6.16
CA ILE A 525 -21.16 -21.15 -5.17
C ILE A 525 -21.79 -21.95 -4.03
N ALA A 526 -22.39 -23.09 -4.34
CA ALA A 526 -23.06 -23.92 -3.35
C ALA A 526 -22.11 -24.33 -2.21
N GLY A 527 -22.63 -24.32 -1.00
CA GLY A 527 -21.87 -24.71 0.19
C GLY A 527 -21.82 -23.62 1.26
N ASN A 528 -20.91 -23.80 2.19
CA ASN A 528 -20.76 -22.91 3.33
C ASN A 528 -19.83 -21.74 3.03
N TRP A 529 -20.21 -20.58 3.52
CA TRP A 529 -19.44 -19.36 3.43
C TRP A 529 -19.30 -18.73 4.81
N GLU A 530 -18.12 -18.19 5.09
CA GLU A 530 -17.96 -17.25 6.18
C GLU A 530 -18.45 -15.89 5.70
N HIS A 531 -19.30 -15.26 6.47
CA HIS A 531 -19.92 -13.97 6.13
C HIS A 531 -19.79 -13.01 7.27
N LEU A 532 -19.42 -11.77 7.00
CA LEU A 532 -19.37 -10.71 8.02
C LEU A 532 -19.87 -9.40 7.47
N SER A 533 -20.29 -8.55 8.40
CA SER A 533 -20.79 -7.20 8.11
C SER A 533 -19.86 -6.16 8.70
N LEU A 534 -19.36 -5.27 7.87
CA LEU A 534 -18.66 -4.07 8.30
C LEU A 534 -19.68 -2.94 8.52
N THR A 535 -19.66 -2.36 9.70
CA THR A 535 -20.60 -1.30 10.10
C THR A 535 -19.84 -0.11 10.67
N SER A 536 -20.54 1.00 10.93
CA SER A 536 -19.93 2.19 11.53
C SER A 536 -19.37 1.98 12.94
N SER A 537 -19.77 0.92 13.63
CA SER A 537 -19.20 0.55 14.92
C SER A 537 -17.91 -0.24 14.70
N THR A 538 -16.78 0.45 14.73
CA THR A 538 -15.47 -0.09 14.32
C THR A 538 -14.48 -0.31 15.47
N GLY A 539 -14.88 -0.06 16.71
CA GLY A 539 -14.01 -0.23 17.89
C GLY A 539 -13.63 -1.68 18.22
N THR A 540 -14.33 -2.65 17.62
CA THR A 540 -14.06 -4.08 17.78
C THR A 540 -14.09 -4.77 16.43
N GLN A 541 -13.37 -5.90 16.32
CA GLN A 541 -13.42 -6.71 15.12
C GLN A 541 -14.82 -7.29 14.90
N ARG A 542 -15.27 -7.26 13.66
CA ARG A 542 -16.43 -8.02 13.21
C ARG A 542 -16.01 -9.45 12.94
N THR A 543 -16.77 -10.39 13.49
CA THR A 543 -16.52 -11.83 13.36
C THR A 543 -17.49 -12.45 12.37
N SER A 544 -17.01 -13.40 11.57
CA SER A 544 -17.83 -14.06 10.58
C SER A 544 -18.85 -15.02 11.20
N GLU A 545 -19.96 -15.17 10.49
CA GLU A 545 -20.96 -16.22 10.69
C GLU A 545 -20.99 -17.14 9.48
N THR A 546 -21.65 -18.28 9.59
CA THR A 546 -21.82 -19.20 8.46
C THR A 546 -23.11 -18.90 7.70
N LEU A 547 -23.00 -18.67 6.39
CA LEU A 547 -24.12 -18.74 5.46
C LEU A 547 -23.97 -19.99 4.60
N THR A 548 -25.07 -20.71 4.37
CA THR A 548 -25.07 -21.88 3.48
C THR A 548 -25.90 -21.56 2.24
N PHE A 549 -25.25 -21.59 1.08
CA PHE A 549 -25.89 -21.39 -0.23
C PHE A 549 -26.33 -22.74 -0.76
N ASP A 550 -27.64 -22.96 -0.93
CA ASP A 550 -28.21 -24.20 -1.41
C ASP A 550 -28.49 -24.13 -2.92
N ALA A 551 -27.88 -25.06 -3.69
CA ALA A 551 -28.03 -25.10 -5.14
C ALA A 551 -29.39 -25.61 -5.57
N GLY A 552 -30.01 -26.51 -4.81
CA GLY A 552 -31.30 -27.08 -5.16
C GLY A 552 -32.48 -26.12 -5.01
N THR A 553 -32.48 -25.34 -3.94
CA THR A 553 -33.54 -24.36 -3.65
C THR A 553 -33.21 -22.94 -4.11
N HIS A 554 -31.95 -22.65 -4.42
CA HIS A 554 -31.43 -21.29 -4.65
C HIS A 554 -31.76 -20.35 -3.48
N LYS A 555 -31.70 -20.89 -2.25
CA LYS A 555 -31.89 -20.15 -1.02
C LYS A 555 -30.66 -20.27 -0.13
N ILE A 556 -30.55 -19.36 0.81
CA ILE A 556 -29.58 -19.41 1.89
C ILE A 556 -30.28 -20.10 3.07
N SER A 557 -29.69 -21.20 3.56
CA SER A 557 -30.33 -22.05 4.54
C SER A 557 -29.91 -21.79 5.99
N SER A 558 -28.96 -20.89 6.21
CA SER A 558 -28.46 -20.55 7.56
C SER A 558 -27.99 -19.10 7.66
N GLY A 559 -27.78 -18.64 8.90
CA GLY A 559 -27.21 -17.34 9.20
C GLY A 559 -28.22 -16.19 9.10
N SER A 560 -27.70 -14.97 9.09
CA SER A 560 -28.51 -13.73 9.10
C SER A 560 -29.34 -13.53 7.83
N TRP A 561 -28.98 -14.22 6.73
CA TRP A 561 -29.73 -14.17 5.46
C TRP A 561 -30.54 -15.45 5.21
N LYS A 562 -30.78 -16.23 6.24
CA LYS A 562 -31.61 -17.43 6.12
C LYS A 562 -32.93 -17.13 5.40
N ASP A 563 -33.30 -18.02 4.48
CA ASP A 563 -34.48 -17.94 3.61
C ASP A 563 -34.40 -16.90 2.48
N ALA A 564 -33.35 -16.10 2.39
CA ALA A 564 -33.11 -15.25 1.23
C ALA A 564 -32.87 -16.11 -0.01
N SER A 565 -33.39 -15.68 -1.15
CA SER A 565 -33.11 -16.28 -2.44
C SER A 565 -31.86 -15.68 -3.07
N TRP A 566 -31.22 -16.45 -3.94
CA TRP A 566 -30.04 -15.98 -4.67
C TRP A 566 -30.04 -16.46 -6.13
N THR A 567 -29.48 -15.64 -6.99
CA THR A 567 -29.25 -15.96 -8.39
C THR A 567 -27.83 -15.56 -8.80
N PHE A 568 -27.22 -16.35 -9.65
CA PHE A 568 -25.87 -16.09 -10.14
C PHE A 568 -25.89 -15.58 -11.57
N ASP A 569 -25.12 -14.53 -11.84
CA ASP A 569 -24.89 -14.00 -13.18
C ASP A 569 -23.42 -14.24 -13.58
N ALA A 570 -23.21 -15.13 -14.52
CA ALA A 570 -21.88 -15.50 -15.01
C ALA A 570 -21.19 -14.33 -15.74
N ALA A 571 -21.94 -13.51 -16.47
CA ALA A 571 -21.35 -12.41 -17.23
C ALA A 571 -20.73 -11.33 -16.34
N SER A 572 -21.41 -10.95 -15.27
CA SER A 572 -20.92 -9.98 -14.29
C SER A 572 -20.15 -10.58 -13.12
N GLN A 573 -20.15 -11.91 -13.00
CA GLN A 573 -19.55 -12.62 -11.84
C GLN A 573 -20.11 -12.08 -10.52
N THR A 574 -21.44 -12.06 -10.43
CA THR A 574 -22.17 -11.55 -9.26
C THR A 574 -23.26 -12.50 -8.82
N ILE A 575 -23.62 -12.39 -7.55
CA ILE A 575 -24.81 -13.03 -6.97
C ILE A 575 -25.77 -11.94 -6.55
N THR A 576 -27.01 -11.97 -7.05
CA THR A 576 -28.08 -11.12 -6.57
C THR A 576 -28.85 -11.85 -5.49
N THR A 577 -29.08 -11.20 -4.34
CA THR A 577 -29.81 -11.78 -3.22
C THR A 577 -31.09 -11.00 -2.94
N SER A 578 -32.11 -11.69 -2.42
CA SER A 578 -33.33 -11.04 -1.92
C SER A 578 -33.10 -10.29 -0.58
N ALA A 579 -31.90 -10.39 -0.01
CA ALA A 579 -31.49 -9.57 1.12
C ALA A 579 -31.19 -8.10 0.73
N GLY A 580 -31.30 -7.77 -0.56
CA GLY A 580 -31.20 -6.40 -1.08
C GLY A 580 -29.81 -5.96 -1.48
N VAL A 581 -28.86 -6.89 -1.61
CA VAL A 581 -27.48 -6.59 -2.03
C VAL A 581 -27.04 -7.51 -3.16
N VAL A 582 -26.07 -7.02 -3.94
CA VAL A 582 -25.40 -7.77 -5.00
C VAL A 582 -23.99 -8.10 -4.53
N LEU A 583 -23.63 -9.39 -4.58
CA LEU A 583 -22.31 -9.88 -4.17
C LEU A 583 -21.39 -9.91 -5.39
N TYR A 584 -20.28 -9.23 -5.31
CA TYR A 584 -19.25 -9.18 -6.36
C TYR A 584 -18.18 -10.22 -6.04
N LEU A 585 -18.07 -11.24 -6.88
CA LEU A 585 -17.22 -12.40 -6.66
C LEU A 585 -15.80 -12.19 -7.20
N GLN A 586 -14.84 -12.81 -6.52
CA GLN A 586 -13.43 -12.80 -6.93
C GLN A 586 -12.78 -14.12 -6.45
N ARG A 587 -11.87 -14.67 -7.25
CA ARG A 587 -10.99 -15.72 -6.74
C ARG A 587 -9.86 -15.08 -5.97
N GLU A 588 -9.56 -15.61 -4.79
CA GLU A 588 -8.49 -15.09 -3.95
C GLU A 588 -7.92 -16.19 -3.06
N VAL A 589 -6.81 -15.89 -2.38
CA VAL A 589 -6.21 -16.80 -1.40
C VAL A 589 -7.04 -16.85 -0.14
N ASP A 590 -7.25 -18.03 0.39
CA ASP A 590 -7.70 -18.24 1.77
C ASP A 590 -6.47 -18.22 2.69
N TRP A 591 -6.14 -17.04 3.18
CA TRP A 591 -4.93 -16.82 3.99
C TRP A 591 -4.99 -17.49 5.36
N GLU A 592 -6.18 -17.79 5.84
CA GLU A 592 -6.43 -18.43 7.15
C GLU A 592 -6.48 -19.96 7.06
N ALA A 593 -6.50 -20.53 5.86
CA ALA A 593 -6.52 -21.97 5.67
C ALA A 593 -5.16 -22.62 5.94
N THR A 594 -5.20 -23.86 6.40
CA THR A 594 -4.01 -24.69 6.59
C THR A 594 -4.24 -26.06 5.93
N PRO A 595 -3.51 -26.40 4.86
CA PRO A 595 -2.58 -25.56 4.10
C PRO A 595 -3.27 -24.39 3.40
N ARG A 596 -2.54 -23.30 3.17
CA ARG A 596 -3.06 -22.13 2.46
C ARG A 596 -3.36 -22.49 1.01
N THR A 597 -4.54 -22.10 0.52
CA THR A 597 -5.04 -22.43 -0.83
C THR A 597 -5.86 -21.27 -1.37
N HIS A 598 -6.25 -21.32 -2.65
CA HIS A 598 -7.18 -20.37 -3.21
C HIS A 598 -8.63 -20.73 -2.89
N THR A 599 -9.49 -19.73 -2.92
CA THR A 599 -10.93 -19.87 -2.70
C THR A 599 -11.68 -18.80 -3.51
N ILE A 600 -12.94 -18.59 -3.21
CA ILE A 600 -13.78 -17.54 -3.76
C ILE A 600 -14.18 -16.61 -2.61
N VAL A 601 -14.11 -15.32 -2.86
CA VAL A 601 -14.55 -14.30 -1.92
C VAL A 601 -15.58 -13.38 -2.57
N TYR A 602 -16.34 -12.65 -1.76
CA TYR A 602 -17.20 -11.59 -2.26
C TYR A 602 -17.17 -10.36 -1.37
N ALA A 603 -17.52 -9.24 -1.98
CA ALA A 603 -17.85 -8.01 -1.28
C ALA A 603 -19.19 -7.48 -1.82
N ALA A 604 -19.97 -6.86 -0.95
CA ALA A 604 -21.24 -6.25 -1.27
C ALA A 604 -21.44 -5.01 -0.40
N GLN A 605 -22.25 -4.07 -0.85
CA GLN A 605 -22.56 -2.86 -0.07
C GLN A 605 -24.00 -2.44 -0.28
N GLY A 606 -24.60 -1.91 0.78
CA GLY A 606 -25.98 -1.42 0.82
C GLY A 606 -26.45 -1.26 2.27
N ASN A 607 -27.48 -0.45 2.48
CA ASN A 607 -28.06 -0.21 3.80
C ASN A 607 -27.03 0.27 4.85
N LYS A 608 -26.07 1.10 4.42
CA LYS A 608 -24.97 1.61 5.25
C LYS A 608 -24.08 0.51 5.84
N LYS A 609 -23.99 -0.61 5.16
CA LYS A 609 -23.14 -1.75 5.53
C LYS A 609 -22.33 -2.23 4.32
N THR A 610 -21.20 -2.83 4.60
CA THR A 610 -20.43 -3.60 3.64
C THR A 610 -20.38 -5.03 4.12
N TYR A 611 -20.60 -5.98 3.22
CA TYR A 611 -20.59 -7.40 3.52
C TYR A 611 -19.40 -8.05 2.84
N TRP A 612 -18.69 -8.89 3.58
CA TRP A 612 -17.58 -9.69 3.08
C TRP A 612 -17.88 -11.16 3.25
N GLY A 613 -17.52 -11.95 2.26
CA GLY A 613 -17.71 -13.38 2.30
C GLY A 613 -16.51 -14.15 1.78
N LYS A 614 -16.31 -15.34 2.33
CA LYS A 614 -15.27 -16.27 1.92
C LYS A 614 -15.83 -17.68 1.93
N LYS A 615 -15.70 -18.38 0.80
CA LYS A 615 -16.16 -19.77 0.70
C LYS A 615 -15.26 -20.67 1.52
N VAL A 616 -15.88 -21.52 2.35
CA VAL A 616 -15.20 -22.53 3.14
C VAL A 616 -14.88 -23.74 2.25
N GLN A 617 -13.64 -24.16 2.27
CA GLN A 617 -13.16 -25.31 1.52
C GLN A 617 -13.47 -26.63 2.22
#